data_5a32f8efeffffe7a56fece48132a33ca
#
_entry.id   5a32f8efeffffe7a56fece48132a33ca
#
_cell.length_a   1.000
_cell.length_b   1.000
_cell.length_c   1.000
_cell.angle_alpha   90.00
_cell.angle_beta   90.00
_cell.angle_gamma   90.00
#
_symmetry.space_group_name_H-M   'P 1'
#
loop_
_entity.id
_entity.type
_entity.pdbx_description
1 polymer ?
#
loop_
_entity_poly.entity_id
_entity_poly.type
_entity_poly.pdbx_seq_one_letter_code
_entity_poly.pdbx_strand_id
1 'polypeptide(L)'
;MTFTKKANQVFNQAIDDYHVFDNINTPIKNPFEEGSIENRLYLKCWIDTVQWHFEDIIRDPQIDPVEALALKRRIDKSNQDRTDLVEQIDSYFREVYKDVKVLPDARINTESPAWAVDRLSILALKIYHMKEQVMRPEASEEHKTKCQNKLNVLLEQQIDLSTAIDQLLEDIEAGRKYMKVYKQMKMYNDPSTNPILYNQQK
;
A
#
# COMPACT_ATOMS: atom_id res chain seq x y z
N MET A 1 10.39 18.23 -8.24
CA MET A 1 9.66 17.54 -7.13
C MET A 1 10.04 16.09 -7.21
N THR A 2 10.51 15.47 -6.12
CA THR A 2 10.87 14.04 -6.13
C THR A 2 9.62 13.17 -6.27
N PHE A 3 9.83 11.91 -6.69
CA PHE A 3 8.74 10.94 -6.82
C PHE A 3 8.00 10.74 -5.49
N THR A 4 8.75 10.52 -4.39
CA THR A 4 8.15 10.24 -3.08
C THR A 4 7.40 11.43 -2.50
N LYS A 5 7.85 12.67 -2.76
CA LYS A 5 7.10 13.87 -2.36
C LYS A 5 5.72 13.92 -3.03
N LYS A 6 5.65 13.60 -4.33
CA LYS A 6 4.39 13.48 -5.07
C LYS A 6 3.55 12.32 -4.53
N ALA A 7 4.14 11.14 -4.32
CA ALA A 7 3.44 9.97 -3.82
C ALA A 7 2.80 10.24 -2.44
N ASN A 8 3.54 10.83 -1.50
CA ASN A 8 3.01 11.18 -0.19
C ASN A 8 1.85 12.19 -0.26
N GLN A 9 1.88 13.15 -1.18
CA GLN A 9 0.76 14.07 -1.40
C GLN A 9 -0.49 13.32 -1.87
N VAL A 10 -0.35 12.42 -2.85
CA VAL A 10 -1.44 11.60 -3.37
C VAL A 10 -2.00 10.66 -2.30
N PHE A 11 -1.15 10.04 -1.49
CA PHE A 11 -1.57 9.16 -0.40
C PHE A 11 -2.36 9.92 0.66
N ASN A 12 -1.86 11.07 1.11
CA ASN A 12 -2.57 11.89 2.09
C ASN A 12 -3.94 12.31 1.54
N GLN A 13 -4.02 12.75 0.28
CA GLN A 13 -5.28 13.08 -0.35
C GLN A 13 -6.25 11.90 -0.40
N ALA A 14 -5.79 10.70 -0.75
CA ALA A 14 -6.65 9.51 -0.79
C ALA A 14 -7.19 9.14 0.60
N ILE A 15 -6.36 9.27 1.63
CA ILE A 15 -6.75 9.03 3.02
C ILE A 15 -7.77 10.07 3.49
N ASP A 16 -7.51 11.35 3.25
CA ASP A 16 -8.40 12.44 3.62
C ASP A 16 -9.76 12.31 2.91
N ASP A 17 -9.76 12.06 1.59
CA ASP A 17 -10.98 11.88 0.78
C ASP A 17 -11.82 10.68 1.25
N TYR A 18 -11.19 9.58 1.66
CA TYR A 18 -11.88 8.43 2.22
C TYR A 18 -12.59 8.78 3.53
N HIS A 19 -11.90 9.45 4.45
CA HIS A 19 -12.42 9.77 5.78
C HIS A 19 -13.47 10.88 5.79
N VAL A 20 -13.74 11.52 4.64
CA VAL A 20 -14.95 12.39 4.49
C VAL A 20 -16.22 11.58 4.74
N PHE A 21 -16.29 10.32 4.29
CA PHE A 21 -17.44 9.43 4.44
C PHE A 21 -17.20 8.32 5.46
N ASP A 22 -15.96 7.93 5.66
CA ASP A 22 -15.50 6.89 6.59
C ASP A 22 -16.35 5.60 6.50
N ASN A 23 -16.54 5.11 5.29
CA ASN A 23 -17.39 3.95 5.02
C ASN A 23 -16.76 3.03 3.97
N ILE A 24 -16.57 1.77 4.36
CA ILE A 24 -15.99 0.70 3.53
C ILE A 24 -16.73 0.39 2.22
N ASN A 25 -17.92 0.93 2.04
CA ASN A 25 -18.74 0.77 0.83
C ASN A 25 -18.78 2.04 -0.02
N THR A 26 -18.07 3.11 0.37
CA THR A 26 -18.00 4.35 -0.41
C THR A 26 -17.35 4.08 -1.76
N PRO A 27 -18.04 4.40 -2.88
CA PRO A 27 -17.42 4.29 -4.21
C PRO A 27 -16.24 5.24 -4.33
N ILE A 28 -15.13 4.72 -4.87
CA ILE A 28 -13.94 5.54 -5.14
C ILE A 28 -14.24 6.61 -6.21
N LYS A 29 -13.82 7.83 -5.93
CA LYS A 29 -13.81 8.95 -6.87
C LYS A 29 -12.39 9.43 -7.03
N ASN A 30 -11.63 8.78 -7.93
CA ASN A 30 -10.25 9.13 -8.17
C ASN A 30 -10.16 10.45 -8.97
N PRO A 31 -9.54 11.51 -8.44
CA PRO A 31 -9.46 12.81 -9.09
C PRO A 31 -8.40 12.87 -10.19
N PHE A 32 -7.55 11.85 -10.33
CA PHE A 32 -6.44 11.83 -11.27
C PHE A 32 -6.80 11.14 -12.58
N GLU A 33 -6.18 11.56 -13.66
CA GLU A 33 -6.37 11.00 -15.01
C GLU A 33 -6.09 9.48 -15.01
N GLU A 34 -7.01 8.72 -15.60
CA GLU A 34 -6.91 7.28 -15.72
C GLU A 34 -5.59 6.86 -16.41
N GLY A 35 -4.91 5.88 -15.85
CA GLY A 35 -3.63 5.39 -16.35
C GLY A 35 -2.40 6.19 -15.93
N SER A 36 -2.56 7.39 -15.31
CA SER A 36 -1.45 8.13 -14.72
C SER A 36 -0.87 7.41 -13.51
N ILE A 37 0.35 7.77 -13.12
CA ILE A 37 0.95 7.21 -11.90
C ILE A 37 0.20 7.70 -10.66
N GLU A 38 -0.24 8.94 -10.65
CA GLU A 38 -1.02 9.54 -9.58
C GLU A 38 -2.36 8.79 -9.39
N ASN A 39 -3.01 8.40 -10.48
CA ASN A 39 -4.24 7.60 -10.44
C ASN A 39 -4.00 6.25 -9.77
N ARG A 40 -2.92 5.55 -10.13
CA ARG A 40 -2.57 4.25 -9.53
C ARG A 40 -2.19 4.37 -8.05
N LEU A 41 -1.44 5.41 -7.68
CA LEU A 41 -1.05 5.68 -6.29
C LEU A 41 -2.27 5.99 -5.42
N TYR A 42 -3.19 6.81 -5.92
CA TYR A 42 -4.44 7.14 -5.22
C TYR A 42 -5.30 5.89 -5.02
N LEU A 43 -5.52 5.11 -6.08
CA LEU A 43 -6.29 3.87 -6.02
C LEU A 43 -5.67 2.86 -5.04
N LYS A 44 -4.33 2.74 -5.08
CA LYS A 44 -3.57 1.88 -4.15
C LYS A 44 -3.80 2.28 -2.69
N CYS A 45 -3.67 3.55 -2.39
CA CYS A 45 -3.85 4.06 -1.02
C CYS A 45 -5.31 3.94 -0.55
N TRP A 46 -6.27 4.18 -1.43
CA TRP A 46 -7.69 3.96 -1.14
C TRP A 46 -7.98 2.50 -0.77
N ILE A 47 -7.45 1.54 -1.54
CA ILE A 47 -7.61 0.11 -1.22
C ILE A 47 -6.98 -0.22 0.14
N ASP A 48 -5.78 0.31 0.44
CA ASP A 48 -5.14 0.12 1.75
C ASP A 48 -6.02 0.65 2.89
N THR A 49 -6.62 1.83 2.69
CA THR A 49 -7.47 2.47 3.69
C THR A 49 -8.73 1.66 3.94
N VAL A 50 -9.44 1.23 2.89
CA VAL A 50 -10.61 0.35 3.00
C VAL A 50 -10.23 -0.97 3.69
N GLN A 51 -9.08 -1.56 3.34
CA GLN A 51 -8.63 -2.80 3.94
C GLN A 51 -8.27 -2.63 5.42
N TRP A 52 -7.71 -1.50 5.82
CA TRP A 52 -7.49 -1.18 7.24
C TRP A 52 -8.79 -1.29 8.04
N HIS A 53 -9.85 -0.68 7.56
CA HIS A 53 -11.15 -0.74 8.23
C HIS A 53 -11.80 -2.13 8.17
N PHE A 54 -11.59 -2.92 7.10
CA PHE A 54 -11.99 -4.34 7.11
C PHE A 54 -11.31 -5.10 8.23
N GLU A 55 -10.00 -4.85 8.41
CA GLU A 55 -9.19 -5.49 9.44
C GLU A 55 -9.61 -5.05 10.86
N ASP A 56 -10.12 -3.84 11.03
CA ASP A 56 -10.69 -3.40 12.31
C ASP A 56 -12.01 -4.11 12.59
N ILE A 57 -12.92 -4.15 11.62
CA ILE A 57 -14.23 -4.78 11.78
C ILE A 57 -14.11 -6.27 12.07
N ILE A 58 -13.24 -7.02 11.36
CA ILE A 58 -13.11 -8.47 11.55
C ILE A 58 -12.52 -8.84 12.92
N ARG A 59 -11.91 -7.89 13.64
CA ARG A 59 -11.38 -8.09 15.00
C ARG A 59 -12.41 -7.87 16.09
N ASP A 60 -13.64 -7.46 15.75
CA ASP A 60 -14.72 -7.41 16.72
C ASP A 60 -15.01 -8.83 17.26
N PRO A 61 -14.80 -9.11 18.56
CA PRO A 61 -15.06 -10.44 19.12
C PRO A 61 -16.55 -10.83 19.11
N GLN A 62 -17.43 -9.89 18.83
CA GLN A 62 -18.89 -10.11 18.75
C GLN A 62 -19.41 -10.16 17.31
N ILE A 63 -18.55 -10.10 16.30
CA ILE A 63 -18.96 -10.17 14.89
C ILE A 63 -19.70 -11.47 14.58
N ASP A 64 -20.80 -11.37 13.84
CA ASP A 64 -21.51 -12.55 13.35
C ASP A 64 -20.61 -13.43 12.47
N PRO A 65 -20.58 -14.77 12.66
CA PRO A 65 -19.70 -15.66 11.90
C PRO A 65 -19.94 -15.63 10.37
N VAL A 66 -21.18 -15.40 9.91
CA VAL A 66 -21.50 -15.30 8.48
C VAL A 66 -20.95 -13.98 7.92
N GLU A 67 -21.13 -12.88 8.66
CA GLU A 67 -20.56 -11.58 8.30
C GLU A 67 -19.04 -11.62 8.31
N ALA A 68 -18.43 -12.26 9.31
CA ALA A 68 -16.98 -12.42 9.39
C ALA A 68 -16.43 -13.18 8.17
N LEU A 69 -17.09 -14.25 7.72
CA LEU A 69 -16.68 -15.00 6.53
C LEU A 69 -16.84 -14.15 5.25
N ALA A 70 -17.93 -13.40 5.14
CA ALA A 70 -18.16 -12.49 4.01
C ALA A 70 -17.07 -11.41 3.98
N LEU A 71 -16.74 -10.82 5.12
CA LEU A 71 -15.69 -9.81 5.26
C LEU A 71 -14.31 -10.39 4.94
N LYS A 72 -14.00 -11.60 5.41
CA LYS A 72 -12.74 -12.30 5.06
C LYS A 72 -12.58 -12.44 3.55
N ARG A 73 -13.63 -12.79 2.82
CA ARG A 73 -13.60 -12.87 1.35
C ARG A 73 -13.34 -11.50 0.70
N ARG A 74 -13.89 -10.40 1.26
CA ARG A 74 -13.59 -9.05 0.81
C ARG A 74 -12.12 -8.68 1.05
N ILE A 75 -11.56 -9.04 2.21
CA ILE A 75 -10.14 -8.86 2.52
C ILE A 75 -9.25 -9.61 1.52
N ASP A 76 -9.59 -10.86 1.20
CA ASP A 76 -8.81 -11.66 0.24
C ASP A 76 -8.85 -11.04 -1.16
N LYS A 77 -10.01 -10.54 -1.58
CA LYS A 77 -10.14 -9.81 -2.85
C LYS A 77 -9.33 -8.50 -2.81
N SER A 78 -9.44 -7.72 -1.75
CA SER A 78 -8.70 -6.47 -1.57
C SER A 78 -7.19 -6.70 -1.64
N ASN A 79 -6.68 -7.78 -1.01
CA ASN A 79 -5.28 -8.17 -1.11
C ASN A 79 -4.86 -8.53 -2.54
N GLN A 80 -5.75 -9.12 -3.34
CA GLN A 80 -5.49 -9.37 -4.74
C GLN A 80 -5.42 -8.07 -5.52
N ASP A 81 -6.43 -7.20 -5.41
CA ASP A 81 -6.51 -5.92 -6.09
C ASP A 81 -5.29 -5.03 -5.75
N ARG A 82 -4.86 -5.03 -4.49
CA ARG A 82 -3.64 -4.34 -4.03
C ARG A 82 -2.39 -4.85 -4.74
N THR A 83 -2.24 -6.18 -4.83
CA THR A 83 -1.08 -6.79 -5.50
C THR A 83 -1.06 -6.48 -6.98
N ASP A 84 -2.22 -6.53 -7.64
CA ASP A 84 -2.35 -6.21 -9.06
C ASP A 84 -1.95 -4.75 -9.33
N LEU A 85 -2.26 -3.82 -8.42
CA LEU A 85 -1.81 -2.43 -8.51
C LEU A 85 -0.30 -2.27 -8.29
N VAL A 86 0.31 -3.03 -7.37
CA VAL A 86 1.77 -3.04 -7.23
C VAL A 86 2.43 -3.48 -8.52
N GLU A 87 1.92 -4.52 -9.20
CA GLU A 87 2.42 -4.97 -10.50
C GLU A 87 2.23 -3.90 -11.60
N GLN A 88 1.13 -3.11 -11.55
CA GLN A 88 0.92 -2.00 -12.47
C GLN A 88 1.89 -0.84 -12.22
N ILE A 89 2.21 -0.53 -10.96
CA ILE A 89 3.20 0.48 -10.59
C ILE A 89 4.60 0.02 -11.03
N ASP A 90 4.95 -1.25 -10.87
CA ASP A 90 6.20 -1.80 -11.40
C ASP A 90 6.27 -1.72 -12.92
N SER A 91 5.16 -1.97 -13.60
CA SER A 91 5.09 -1.83 -15.05
C SER A 91 5.29 -0.38 -15.50
N TYR A 92 4.82 0.59 -14.72
CA TYR A 92 5.09 2.00 -14.94
C TYR A 92 6.61 2.30 -14.82
N PHE A 93 7.27 1.89 -13.75
CA PHE A 93 8.71 2.12 -13.60
C PHE A 93 9.52 1.41 -14.67
N ARG A 94 9.13 0.19 -15.06
CA ARG A 94 9.77 -0.52 -16.17
C ARG A 94 9.67 0.24 -17.48
N GLU A 95 8.53 0.87 -17.75
CA GLU A 95 8.35 1.67 -18.97
C GLU A 95 9.17 2.97 -18.91
N VAL A 96 9.19 3.65 -17.75
CA VAL A 96 9.98 4.88 -17.54
C VAL A 96 11.47 4.63 -17.76
N TYR A 97 12.00 3.50 -17.30
CA TYR A 97 13.43 3.19 -17.34
C TYR A 97 13.82 2.18 -18.43
N LYS A 98 12.94 1.88 -19.40
CA LYS A 98 13.17 0.84 -20.42
C LYS A 98 14.42 1.07 -21.28
N ASP A 99 14.77 2.33 -21.52
CA ASP A 99 15.90 2.72 -22.38
C ASP A 99 17.20 2.98 -21.57
N VAL A 100 17.17 2.79 -20.26
CA VAL A 100 18.35 2.98 -19.41
C VAL A 100 19.37 1.89 -19.69
N LYS A 101 20.59 2.31 -20.04
CA LYS A 101 21.73 1.39 -20.21
C LYS A 101 22.27 0.97 -18.85
N VAL A 102 22.01 -0.27 -18.48
CA VAL A 102 22.51 -0.88 -17.25
C VAL A 102 24.04 -0.99 -17.31
N LEU A 103 24.72 -0.52 -16.26
CA LEU A 103 26.19 -0.58 -16.16
C LEU A 103 26.65 -2.02 -15.89
N PRO A 104 27.88 -2.40 -16.31
CA PRO A 104 28.38 -3.77 -16.15
C PRO A 104 28.46 -4.25 -14.69
N ASP A 105 28.66 -3.33 -13.74
CA ASP A 105 28.75 -3.56 -12.29
C ASP A 105 27.45 -3.22 -11.55
N ALA A 106 26.37 -2.99 -12.26
CA ALA A 106 25.05 -2.67 -11.68
C ALA A 106 24.58 -3.79 -10.76
N ARG A 107 24.00 -3.39 -9.61
CA ARG A 107 23.50 -4.33 -8.61
C ARG A 107 21.99 -4.51 -8.74
N ILE A 108 21.53 -5.73 -8.50
CA ILE A 108 20.11 -6.02 -8.31
C ILE A 108 19.66 -5.53 -6.93
N ASN A 109 18.43 -4.98 -6.86
CA ASN A 109 17.83 -4.62 -5.59
C ASN A 109 17.02 -5.78 -5.00
N THR A 110 16.80 -5.79 -3.68
CA THR A 110 16.09 -6.86 -2.97
C THR A 110 14.61 -6.93 -3.37
N GLU A 111 14.03 -5.77 -3.66
CA GLU A 111 12.63 -5.62 -4.09
C GLU A 111 12.53 -4.56 -5.19
N SER A 112 11.42 -4.58 -5.93
CA SER A 112 11.16 -3.55 -6.92
C SER A 112 10.76 -2.22 -6.28
N PRO A 113 10.88 -1.08 -6.98
CA PRO A 113 10.41 0.21 -6.49
C PRO A 113 8.95 0.20 -6.04
N ALA A 114 8.06 -0.52 -6.75
CA ALA A 114 6.65 -0.56 -6.41
C ALA A 114 6.37 -1.21 -5.04
N TRP A 115 7.14 -2.22 -4.62
CA TRP A 115 7.02 -2.79 -3.28
C TRP A 115 7.45 -1.81 -2.18
N ALA A 116 8.45 -1.00 -2.44
CA ALA A 116 8.85 0.06 -1.51
C ALA A 116 7.77 1.17 -1.44
N VAL A 117 7.15 1.51 -2.57
CA VAL A 117 6.01 2.44 -2.65
C VAL A 117 4.77 1.88 -1.94
N ASP A 118 4.51 0.57 -2.05
CA ASP A 118 3.46 -0.13 -1.28
C ASP A 118 3.63 0.09 0.22
N ARG A 119 4.84 -0.10 0.73
CA ARG A 119 5.15 0.16 2.14
C ARG A 119 4.99 1.62 2.54
N LEU A 120 5.34 2.56 1.64
CA LEU A 120 5.20 3.99 1.88
C LEU A 120 3.72 4.40 2.01
N SER A 121 2.82 3.83 1.18
CA SER A 121 1.38 4.04 1.27
C SER A 121 0.81 3.56 2.61
N ILE A 122 1.17 2.34 3.03
CA ILE A 122 0.74 1.80 4.33
C ILE A 122 1.29 2.63 5.50
N LEU A 123 2.51 3.17 5.36
CA LEU A 123 3.11 4.03 6.37
C LEU A 123 2.37 5.37 6.51
N ALA A 124 1.95 5.97 5.39
CA ALA A 124 1.13 7.18 5.39
C ALA A 124 -0.18 6.96 6.16
N LEU A 125 -0.85 5.84 5.92
CA LEU A 125 -2.08 5.45 6.64
C LEU A 125 -1.83 5.23 8.14
N LYS A 126 -0.74 4.55 8.52
CA LYS A 126 -0.35 4.40 9.93
C LYS A 126 -0.11 5.74 10.62
N ILE A 127 0.51 6.70 9.94
CA ILE A 127 0.74 8.05 10.45
C ILE A 127 -0.60 8.76 10.68
N TYR A 128 -1.55 8.64 9.75
CA TYR A 128 -2.87 9.22 9.89
C TYR A 128 -3.57 8.70 11.15
N HIS A 129 -3.75 7.39 11.29
CA HIS A 129 -4.42 6.80 12.45
C HIS A 129 -3.65 7.01 13.76
N MET A 130 -2.31 7.10 13.73
CA MET A 130 -1.55 7.41 14.94
C MET A 130 -1.77 8.86 15.39
N LYS A 131 -1.93 9.81 14.44
CA LYS A 131 -2.31 11.19 14.75
C LYS A 131 -3.68 11.27 15.42
N GLU A 132 -4.66 10.49 14.92
CA GLU A 132 -5.99 10.41 15.55
C GLU A 132 -5.87 9.96 17.02
N GLN A 133 -5.04 8.94 17.32
CA GLN A 133 -4.84 8.48 18.70
C GLN A 133 -4.17 9.54 19.58
N VAL A 134 -3.25 10.34 19.06
CA VAL A 134 -2.64 11.46 19.79
C VAL A 134 -3.66 12.55 20.09
N MET A 135 -4.57 12.81 19.15
CA MET A 135 -5.57 13.88 19.24
C MET A 135 -6.88 13.42 19.93
N ARG A 136 -7.03 12.13 20.25
CA ARG A 136 -8.27 11.57 20.80
C ARG A 136 -8.65 12.23 22.13
N PRO A 137 -9.78 12.95 22.23
CA PRO A 137 -10.10 13.80 23.40
C PRO A 137 -10.20 13.01 24.71
N GLU A 138 -10.84 11.83 24.66
CA GLU A 138 -11.12 10.99 25.82
C GLU A 138 -9.93 10.10 26.27
N ALA A 139 -8.83 10.12 25.52
CA ALA A 139 -7.64 9.32 25.87
C ALA A 139 -6.87 9.93 27.05
N SER A 140 -6.29 9.08 27.90
CA SER A 140 -5.43 9.53 28.99
C SER A 140 -4.14 10.18 28.44
N GLU A 141 -3.56 11.10 29.21
CA GLU A 141 -2.28 11.74 28.86
C GLU A 141 -1.13 10.73 28.71
N GLU A 142 -1.16 9.64 29.48
CA GLU A 142 -0.19 8.55 29.32
C GLU A 142 -0.34 7.88 27.94
N HIS A 143 -1.58 7.61 27.50
CA HIS A 143 -1.85 7.05 26.18
C HIS A 143 -1.39 7.99 25.07
N LYS A 144 -1.76 9.29 25.13
CA LYS A 144 -1.36 10.30 24.17
C LYS A 144 0.16 10.41 24.04
N THR A 145 0.87 10.40 25.18
CA THR A 145 2.34 10.43 25.21
C THR A 145 2.95 9.20 24.53
N LYS A 146 2.43 8.00 24.79
CA LYS A 146 2.87 6.76 24.13
C LYS A 146 2.61 6.81 22.62
N CYS A 147 1.44 7.31 22.20
CA CYS A 147 1.11 7.47 20.78
C CYS A 147 1.97 8.54 20.11
N GLN A 148 2.27 9.65 20.79
CA GLN A 148 3.17 10.67 20.26
C GLN A 148 4.58 10.13 20.01
N ASN A 149 5.12 9.32 20.93
CA ASN A 149 6.43 8.68 20.76
C ASN A 149 6.43 7.74 19.54
N LYS A 150 5.37 6.95 19.34
CA LYS A 150 5.21 6.10 18.16
C LYS A 150 5.07 6.94 16.88
N LEU A 151 4.30 8.02 16.92
CA LEU A 151 4.14 8.93 15.78
C LEU A 151 5.47 9.53 15.35
N ASN A 152 6.33 9.95 16.29
CA ASN A 152 7.65 10.48 15.98
C ASN A 152 8.50 9.46 15.22
N VAL A 153 8.49 8.20 15.65
CA VAL A 153 9.19 7.10 14.95
C VAL A 153 8.61 6.87 13.55
N LEU A 154 7.28 6.89 13.39
CA LEU A 154 6.65 6.73 12.07
C LEU A 154 7.00 7.87 11.11
N LEU A 155 7.11 9.11 11.61
CA LEU A 155 7.52 10.25 10.81
C LEU A 155 8.98 10.14 10.36
N GLU A 156 9.88 9.68 11.25
CA GLU A 156 11.26 9.39 10.89
C GLU A 156 11.34 8.28 9.82
N GLN A 157 10.61 7.18 10.01
CA GLN A 157 10.51 6.11 9.02
C GLN A 157 10.00 6.61 7.65
N GLN A 158 9.08 7.57 7.63
CA GLN A 158 8.59 8.13 6.37
C GLN A 158 9.69 8.93 5.63
N ILE A 159 10.51 9.66 6.38
CA ILE A 159 11.66 10.39 5.81
C ILE A 159 12.67 9.39 5.24
N ASP A 160 13.05 8.39 6.02
CA ASP A 160 14.05 7.40 5.65
C ASP A 160 13.59 6.58 4.43
N LEU A 161 12.35 6.07 4.45
CA LEU A 161 11.81 5.28 3.34
C LEU A 161 11.65 6.13 2.08
N SER A 162 11.20 7.38 2.20
CA SER A 162 11.09 8.29 1.07
C SER A 162 12.46 8.56 0.45
N THR A 163 13.46 8.83 1.29
CA THR A 163 14.84 9.07 0.84
C THR A 163 15.41 7.82 0.13
N ALA A 164 15.21 6.64 0.71
CA ALA A 164 15.70 5.39 0.13
C ALA A 164 15.03 5.06 -1.22
N ILE A 165 13.74 5.35 -1.37
CA ILE A 165 13.03 5.18 -2.64
C ILE A 165 13.56 6.16 -3.70
N ASP A 166 13.69 7.44 -3.37
CA ASP A 166 14.20 8.44 -4.32
C ASP A 166 15.63 8.08 -4.75
N GLN A 167 16.51 7.66 -3.83
CA GLN A 167 17.86 7.17 -4.14
C GLN A 167 17.84 5.91 -5.02
N LEU A 168 16.93 4.98 -4.77
CA LEU A 168 16.78 3.78 -5.60
C LEU A 168 16.40 4.15 -7.04
N LEU A 169 15.48 5.09 -7.22
CA LEU A 169 15.06 5.55 -8.55
C LEU A 169 16.20 6.28 -9.28
N GLU A 170 16.97 7.12 -8.58
CA GLU A 170 18.16 7.76 -9.12
C GLU A 170 19.24 6.73 -9.53
N ASP A 171 19.44 5.68 -8.74
CA ASP A 171 20.37 4.60 -9.05
C ASP A 171 19.95 3.80 -10.29
N ILE A 172 18.63 3.57 -10.44
CA ILE A 172 18.08 2.88 -11.62
C ILE A 172 18.22 3.77 -12.85
N GLU A 173 17.85 5.04 -12.76
CA GLU A 173 17.99 6.02 -13.85
C GLU A 173 19.42 6.16 -14.33
N ALA A 174 20.38 6.13 -13.42
CA ALA A 174 21.82 6.19 -13.71
C ALA A 174 22.41 4.83 -14.16
N GLY A 175 21.63 3.76 -14.21
CA GLY A 175 22.09 2.41 -14.57
C GLY A 175 22.96 1.73 -13.52
N ARG A 176 23.10 2.28 -12.32
CA ARG A 176 23.86 1.70 -11.20
C ARG A 176 23.16 0.52 -10.53
N LYS A 177 21.82 0.52 -10.62
CA LYS A 177 20.97 -0.60 -10.20
C LYS A 177 20.02 -0.98 -11.33
N TYR A 178 19.54 -2.21 -11.30
CA TYR A 178 18.49 -2.66 -12.18
C TYR A 178 17.38 -3.37 -11.40
N MET A 179 16.16 -3.27 -11.92
CA MET A 179 14.99 -3.92 -11.35
C MET A 179 14.55 -5.08 -12.23
N LYS A 180 14.10 -6.15 -11.58
CA LYS A 180 13.34 -7.22 -12.23
C LYS A 180 11.92 -7.19 -11.69
N VAL A 181 10.95 -7.31 -12.59
CA VAL A 181 9.53 -7.35 -12.24
C VAL A 181 9.07 -8.80 -12.32
N TYR A 182 8.66 -9.33 -11.18
CA TYR A 182 8.09 -10.66 -11.07
C TYR A 182 6.61 -10.58 -10.68
N LYS A 183 5.78 -11.38 -11.34
CA LYS A 183 4.41 -11.60 -10.88
C LYS A 183 4.42 -12.47 -9.62
N GLN A 184 3.47 -12.27 -8.74
CA GLN A 184 3.44 -12.95 -7.44
C GLN A 184 3.11 -14.44 -7.49
N MET A 185 2.68 -15.02 -8.61
CA MET A 185 2.40 -16.45 -8.76
C MET A 185 1.62 -17.03 -7.56
N LYS A 186 0.55 -16.35 -7.13
CA LYS A 186 -0.27 -16.77 -5.99
C LYS A 186 -0.90 -18.13 -6.26
N MET A 187 -0.84 -19.05 -5.29
CA MET A 187 -1.33 -20.42 -5.41
C MET A 187 -2.57 -20.70 -4.57
N TYR A 188 -2.66 -20.13 -3.37
CA TYR A 188 -3.71 -20.50 -2.41
C TYR A 188 -5.12 -20.01 -2.79
N ASN A 189 -5.25 -18.97 -3.61
CA ASN A 189 -6.54 -18.48 -4.13
C ASN A 189 -6.92 -19.10 -5.49
N ASP A 190 -6.02 -19.86 -6.10
CA ASP A 190 -6.26 -20.48 -7.40
C ASP A 190 -6.89 -21.87 -7.22
N PRO A 191 -8.13 -22.09 -7.74
CA PRO A 191 -8.79 -23.39 -7.63
C PRO A 191 -8.00 -24.55 -8.22
N SER A 192 -7.10 -24.30 -9.17
CA SER A 192 -6.29 -25.36 -9.80
C SER A 192 -5.06 -25.77 -8.97
N THR A 193 -4.61 -24.91 -8.05
CA THR A 193 -3.38 -25.11 -7.27
C THR A 193 -3.62 -25.32 -5.78
N ASN A 194 -4.81 -24.99 -5.26
CA ASN A 194 -5.17 -25.22 -3.87
C ASN A 194 -5.89 -26.57 -3.69
N PRO A 195 -5.30 -27.55 -2.96
CA PRO A 195 -5.89 -28.88 -2.78
C PRO A 195 -7.30 -28.87 -2.18
N ILE A 196 -7.61 -27.95 -1.29
CA ILE A 196 -8.96 -27.82 -0.70
C ILE A 196 -9.98 -27.41 -1.76
N LEU A 197 -9.57 -26.57 -2.72
CA LEU A 197 -10.47 -26.06 -3.75
C LEU A 197 -10.66 -27.09 -4.88
N TYR A 198 -9.60 -27.71 -5.40
CA TYR A 198 -9.75 -28.69 -6.50
C TYR A 198 -10.33 -30.06 -6.06
N ASN A 199 -10.19 -30.43 -4.79
CA ASN A 199 -10.80 -31.67 -4.28
C ASN A 199 -12.31 -31.55 -4.04
N GLN A 200 -12.87 -30.32 -3.97
CA GLN A 200 -14.33 -30.14 -3.88
C GLN A 200 -15.04 -30.24 -5.24
N GLN A 201 -14.30 -30.31 -6.35
CA GLN A 201 -14.85 -30.44 -7.71
C GLN A 201 -15.02 -31.92 -8.13
N LYS A 202 -14.74 -32.84 -7.23
CA LYS A 202 -15.01 -34.28 -7.37
C LYS A 202 -16.29 -34.68 -6.64
#